data_75f08657fb2735dd96fc7b947981d768
#
_entry.id   75f08657fb2735dd96fc7b947981d768
#
_cell.length_a   1.000
_cell.length_b   1.000
_cell.length_c   1.000
_cell.angle_alpha   90.00
_cell.angle_beta   90.00
_cell.angle_gamma   90.00
#
_symmetry.space_group_name_H-M   'P 1'
#
loop_
_entity.id
_entity.type
_entity.pdbx_description
1 polymer ?
#
loop_
_entity_poly.entity_id
_entity_poly.type
_entity_poly.pdbx_seq_one_letter_code
_entity_poly.pdbx_strand_id
1 'polypeptide(L)'
;LCERWELYPYMWNWLLVDELQDLNACQRALALKLSRGRIIGVGDLRQSIMAWAGADIRSWEAFKLATNAQELPLSICYRCPSSHLELAREIVPEIEARPDAPVGILEEGSIGHVLNNAAQDDLFLCRRTAPLIRGCLYLIARGIKARVRGKEIGAKLAEAAKEVALGCEWANFRDGVLAWWRERHA
;
A
#
# COMPACT_ATOMS: atom_id res chain seq x y z
N LEU A 1 -1.73 15.59 -23.43
CA LEU A 1 -1.71 16.99 -22.96
C LEU A 1 -0.29 17.43 -22.59
N CYS A 2 0.47 16.62 -21.84
CA CYS A 2 1.86 16.97 -21.42
C CYS A 2 2.83 17.08 -22.60
N GLU A 3 2.60 16.38 -23.70
CA GLU A 3 3.44 16.45 -24.91
C GLU A 3 3.34 17.79 -25.65
N ARG A 4 2.23 18.51 -25.48
CA ARG A 4 1.98 19.82 -26.10
C ARG A 4 2.42 21.01 -25.29
N TRP A 5 2.82 20.82 -24.02
CA TRP A 5 3.24 21.92 -23.18
C TRP A 5 4.72 22.17 -23.35
N GLU A 6 5.07 23.11 -24.19
CA GLU A 6 6.42 23.66 -24.32
C GLU A 6 6.79 24.56 -23.13
N LEU A 7 5.91 24.68 -22.14
CA LEU A 7 6.08 25.51 -20.97
C LEU A 7 7.12 24.87 -20.03
N TYR A 8 8.26 25.48 -19.91
CA TYR A 8 9.36 25.15 -19.00
C TYR A 8 10.13 23.87 -19.34
N PRO A 9 10.81 23.76 -20.50
CA PRO A 9 11.78 22.72 -20.71
C PRO A 9 12.91 22.92 -19.68
N TYR A 10 13.19 21.94 -18.88
CA TYR A 10 14.39 21.86 -18.05
C TYR A 10 14.48 22.83 -16.86
N MET A 11 13.71 22.57 -15.80
CA MET A 11 13.81 23.34 -14.56
C MET A 11 14.96 22.90 -13.65
N TRP A 12 15.38 21.63 -13.71
CA TRP A 12 16.27 21.05 -12.71
C TRP A 12 17.52 20.43 -13.34
N ASN A 13 18.69 20.69 -12.73
CA ASN A 13 19.94 20.04 -13.14
C ASN A 13 19.98 18.58 -12.72
N TRP A 14 19.32 18.23 -11.63
CA TRP A 14 19.14 16.90 -11.09
C TRP A 14 17.67 16.65 -10.80
N LEU A 15 17.17 15.49 -11.18
CA LEU A 15 15.85 15.01 -10.82
C LEU A 15 16.00 13.64 -10.16
N LEU A 16 15.45 13.51 -8.96
CA LEU A 16 15.35 12.25 -8.24
C LEU A 16 13.90 11.77 -8.36
N VAL A 17 13.73 10.53 -8.80
CA VAL A 17 12.41 9.89 -8.98
C VAL A 17 12.36 8.68 -8.08
N ASP A 18 11.53 8.73 -7.05
CA ASP A 18 11.27 7.62 -6.16
C ASP A 18 10.07 6.79 -6.65
N GLU A 19 10.01 5.52 -6.29
CA GLU A 19 8.97 4.57 -6.68
C GLU A 19 8.72 4.57 -8.21
N LEU A 20 9.81 4.51 -8.98
CA LEU A 20 9.78 4.61 -10.44
C LEU A 20 8.81 3.60 -11.09
N GLN A 21 8.64 2.41 -10.50
CA GLN A 21 7.74 1.36 -10.99
C GLN A 21 6.26 1.77 -10.94
N ASP A 22 5.89 2.75 -10.10
CA ASP A 22 4.50 3.18 -9.94
C ASP A 22 4.11 4.36 -10.85
N LEU A 23 5.03 4.89 -11.64
CA LEU A 23 4.75 5.96 -12.57
C LEU A 23 3.85 5.51 -13.72
N ASN A 24 2.84 6.31 -14.02
CA ASN A 24 2.13 6.19 -15.28
C ASN A 24 2.89 6.90 -16.42
N ALA A 25 2.47 6.67 -17.68
CA ALA A 25 3.12 7.24 -18.86
C ALA A 25 3.19 8.78 -18.84
N CYS A 26 2.18 9.44 -18.30
CA CYS A 26 2.12 10.91 -18.20
C CYS A 26 3.14 11.43 -17.16
N GLN A 27 3.19 10.81 -16.00
CA GLN A 27 4.15 11.16 -14.94
C GLN A 27 5.60 10.94 -15.40
N ARG A 28 5.87 9.82 -16.09
CA ARG A 28 7.16 9.54 -16.69
C ARG A 28 7.56 10.59 -17.72
N ALA A 29 6.66 10.94 -18.65
CA ALA A 29 6.91 11.97 -19.64
C ALA A 29 7.20 13.34 -19.00
N LEU A 30 6.48 13.68 -17.94
CA LEU A 30 6.71 14.89 -17.17
C LEU A 30 8.09 14.86 -16.48
N ALA A 31 8.47 13.78 -15.83
CA ALA A 31 9.76 13.63 -15.17
C ALA A 31 10.91 13.81 -16.18
N LEU A 32 10.82 13.18 -17.36
CA LEU A 32 11.81 13.33 -18.42
C LEU A 32 11.93 14.77 -18.95
N LYS A 33 10.82 15.50 -19.02
CA LYS A 33 10.82 16.91 -19.45
C LYS A 33 11.35 17.91 -18.40
N LEU A 34 11.22 17.59 -17.11
CA LEU A 34 11.65 18.47 -16.02
C LEU A 34 13.15 18.41 -15.74
N SER A 35 13.88 17.47 -16.31
CA SER A 35 15.31 17.31 -16.09
C SER A 35 16.16 17.79 -17.28
N ARG A 36 17.30 18.39 -16.99
CA ARG A 36 18.34 18.70 -17.98
C ARG A 36 19.25 17.51 -18.33
N GLY A 37 18.81 16.29 -18.05
CA GLY A 37 19.52 15.06 -18.42
C GLY A 37 20.21 14.33 -17.27
N ARG A 38 20.17 14.86 -16.03
CA ARG A 38 20.66 14.13 -14.85
C ARG A 38 19.49 13.64 -14.05
N ILE A 39 19.14 12.38 -14.24
CA ILE A 39 17.99 11.73 -13.57
C ILE A 39 18.50 10.50 -12.82
N ILE A 40 18.07 10.35 -11.58
CA ILE A 40 18.24 9.14 -10.79
C ILE A 40 16.82 8.61 -10.49
N GLY A 41 16.51 7.42 -10.99
CA GLY A 41 15.28 6.69 -10.65
C GLY A 41 15.62 5.61 -9.62
N VAL A 42 14.79 5.51 -8.59
CA VAL A 42 14.84 4.45 -7.59
C VAL A 42 13.51 3.73 -7.57
N GLY A 43 13.53 2.41 -7.40
CA GLY A 43 12.30 1.64 -7.35
C GLY A 43 12.56 0.13 -7.33
N ASP A 44 11.50 -0.64 -7.25
CA ASP A 44 11.54 -2.09 -7.28
C ASP A 44 10.38 -2.62 -8.13
N LEU A 45 10.69 -3.23 -9.27
CA LEU A 45 9.68 -3.80 -10.18
C LEU A 45 8.78 -4.84 -9.51
N ARG A 46 9.30 -5.58 -8.53
CA ARG A 46 8.55 -6.61 -7.80
C ARG A 46 7.53 -6.00 -6.83
N GLN A 47 7.66 -4.71 -6.50
CA GLN A 47 6.72 -3.96 -5.66
C GLN A 47 5.68 -3.17 -6.46
N SER A 48 5.63 -3.32 -7.78
CA SER A 48 4.64 -2.66 -8.63
C SER A 48 3.23 -3.22 -8.38
N ILE A 49 2.47 -2.54 -7.52
CA ILE A 49 1.10 -2.92 -7.12
C ILE A 49 0.05 -1.90 -7.53
N MET A 50 0.46 -0.79 -8.14
CA MET A 50 -0.39 0.36 -8.46
C MET A 50 -0.98 0.33 -9.88
N ALA A 51 -1.03 -0.85 -10.53
CA ALA A 51 -1.60 -0.99 -11.88
C ALA A 51 -3.05 -0.47 -11.98
N TRP A 52 -3.84 -0.60 -10.91
CA TRP A 52 -5.21 -0.05 -10.81
C TRP A 52 -5.25 1.49 -10.81
N ALA A 53 -4.16 2.16 -10.42
CA ALA A 53 -4.01 3.62 -10.47
C ALA A 53 -3.37 4.10 -11.79
N GLY A 54 -3.21 3.19 -12.76
CA GLY A 54 -2.64 3.51 -14.06
C GLY A 54 -1.11 3.42 -14.13
N ALA A 55 -0.45 2.80 -13.13
CA ALA A 55 0.97 2.49 -13.24
C ALA A 55 1.23 1.62 -14.48
N ASP A 56 2.23 2.00 -15.26
CA ASP A 56 2.63 1.27 -16.46
C ASP A 56 3.83 0.38 -16.14
N ILE A 57 3.64 -0.94 -16.16
CA ILE A 57 4.70 -1.92 -15.92
C ILE A 57 5.93 -1.71 -16.81
N ARG A 58 5.75 -1.06 -17.97
CA ARG A 58 6.83 -0.71 -18.89
C ARG A 58 7.55 0.58 -18.53
N SER A 59 7.12 1.27 -17.44
CA SER A 59 7.72 2.55 -17.04
C SER A 59 9.19 2.44 -16.73
N TRP A 60 9.63 1.35 -16.13
CA TRP A 60 11.04 1.08 -15.84
C TRP A 60 11.89 1.00 -17.11
N GLU A 61 11.53 0.11 -18.02
CA GLU A 61 12.26 -0.07 -19.26
C GLU A 61 12.19 1.17 -20.17
N ALA A 62 11.03 1.81 -20.23
CA ALA A 62 10.87 3.03 -21.01
C ALA A 62 11.67 4.21 -20.44
N PHE A 63 11.78 4.32 -19.11
CA PHE A 63 12.62 5.32 -18.46
C PHE A 63 14.09 5.04 -18.75
N LYS A 64 14.54 3.81 -18.56
CA LYS A 64 15.91 3.36 -18.81
C LYS A 64 16.33 3.60 -20.26
N LEU A 65 15.47 3.26 -21.21
CA LEU A 65 15.71 3.51 -22.63
C LEU A 65 15.80 5.00 -22.97
N ALA A 66 14.87 5.82 -22.43
CA ALA A 66 14.83 7.26 -22.70
C ALA A 66 16.00 8.03 -22.10
N THR A 67 16.59 7.55 -21.02
CA THR A 67 17.70 8.22 -20.29
C THR A 67 19.06 7.57 -20.55
N ASN A 68 19.10 6.42 -21.21
CA ASN A 68 20.29 5.56 -21.32
C ASN A 68 20.92 5.28 -19.95
N ALA A 69 20.05 5.06 -18.91
CA ALA A 69 20.49 4.92 -17.54
C ALA A 69 21.18 3.58 -17.31
N GLN A 70 22.24 3.63 -16.50
CA GLN A 70 22.87 2.44 -15.92
C GLN A 70 22.04 1.97 -14.73
N GLU A 71 21.75 0.68 -14.66
CA GLU A 71 21.07 0.05 -13.54
C GLU A 71 22.09 -0.42 -12.50
N LEU A 72 21.84 -0.04 -11.24
CA LEU A 72 22.67 -0.42 -10.10
C LEU A 72 21.79 -1.12 -9.07
N PRO A 73 22.06 -2.40 -8.76
CA PRO A 73 21.25 -3.13 -7.79
C PRO A 73 21.52 -2.67 -6.35
N LEU A 74 20.46 -2.67 -5.52
CA LEU A 74 20.53 -2.49 -4.08
C LEU A 74 20.06 -3.79 -3.41
N SER A 75 21.00 -4.70 -3.15
CA SER A 75 20.71 -6.03 -2.61
C SER A 75 20.60 -6.07 -1.08
N ILE A 76 21.27 -5.15 -0.37
CA ILE A 76 21.33 -5.17 1.09
C ILE A 76 20.11 -4.47 1.69
N CYS A 77 19.31 -5.22 2.44
CA CYS A 77 18.16 -4.70 3.18
C CYS A 77 18.57 -4.26 4.60
N TYR A 78 18.40 -2.97 4.89
CA TYR A 78 18.70 -2.37 6.19
C TYR A 78 17.49 -2.29 7.13
N ARG A 79 16.28 -2.61 6.62
CA ARG A 79 15.01 -2.44 7.34
C ARG A 79 14.59 -3.70 8.09
N CYS A 80 14.65 -4.84 7.43
CA CYS A 80 14.01 -6.07 7.91
C CYS A 80 14.98 -6.95 8.72
N PRO A 81 14.45 -7.71 9.70
CA PRO A 81 15.18 -8.77 10.38
C PRO A 81 15.61 -9.88 9.40
N SER A 82 16.68 -10.61 9.76
CA SER A 82 17.27 -11.64 8.90
C SER A 82 16.29 -12.78 8.58
N SER A 83 15.53 -13.25 9.56
CA SER A 83 14.52 -14.31 9.37
C SER A 83 13.40 -13.92 8.39
N HIS A 84 13.01 -12.65 8.34
CA HIS A 84 12.02 -12.15 7.38
C HIS A 84 12.60 -12.12 5.96
N LEU A 85 13.90 -11.84 5.83
CA LEU A 85 14.59 -11.84 4.55
C LEU A 85 14.84 -13.27 4.02
N GLU A 86 15.01 -14.26 4.89
CA GLU A 86 15.07 -15.67 4.50
C GLU A 86 13.77 -16.09 3.79
N LEU A 87 12.61 -15.69 4.32
CA LEU A 87 11.33 -15.91 3.66
C LEU A 87 11.20 -15.11 2.35
N ALA A 88 11.68 -13.86 2.34
CA ALA A 88 11.63 -13.02 1.15
C ALA A 88 12.52 -13.56 0.00
N ARG A 89 13.59 -14.30 0.30
CA ARG A 89 14.48 -14.91 -0.70
C ARG A 89 13.80 -15.94 -1.60
N GLU A 90 12.69 -16.51 -1.19
CA GLU A 90 11.87 -17.37 -2.05
C GLU A 90 11.38 -16.62 -3.30
N ILE A 91 11.18 -15.31 -3.18
CA ILE A 91 10.71 -14.42 -4.29
C ILE A 91 11.85 -13.58 -4.85
N VAL A 92 12.76 -13.14 -4.00
CA VAL A 92 13.88 -12.23 -4.31
C VAL A 92 15.20 -12.89 -3.86
N PRO A 93 15.76 -13.83 -4.63
CA PRO A 93 16.93 -14.60 -4.21
C PRO A 93 18.18 -13.77 -3.90
N GLU A 94 18.29 -12.62 -4.55
CA GLU A 94 19.41 -11.68 -4.41
C GLU A 94 19.36 -10.76 -3.19
N ILE A 95 18.25 -10.79 -2.40
CA ILE A 95 18.15 -9.93 -1.22
C ILE A 95 19.05 -10.43 -0.09
N GLU A 96 19.80 -9.53 0.50
CA GLU A 96 20.74 -9.81 1.58
C GLU A 96 20.38 -9.02 2.83
N ALA A 97 20.57 -9.65 3.98
CA ALA A 97 20.49 -8.95 5.24
C ALA A 97 21.77 -8.14 5.48
N ARG A 98 21.67 -6.98 6.10
CA ARG A 98 22.85 -6.29 6.63
C ARG A 98 23.55 -7.20 7.67
N PRO A 99 24.89 -7.07 7.86
CA PRO A 99 25.66 -7.98 8.70
C PRO A 99 25.18 -8.09 10.16
N ASP A 100 24.63 -7.00 10.69
CA ASP A 100 24.13 -6.86 12.07
C ASP A 100 22.59 -6.93 12.15
N ALA A 101 21.91 -7.50 11.16
CA ALA A 101 20.46 -7.61 11.17
C ALA A 101 20.00 -8.50 12.34
N PRO A 102 19.05 -8.02 13.16
CA PRO A 102 18.50 -8.83 14.22
C PRO A 102 17.73 -10.04 13.65
N VAL A 103 17.61 -11.09 14.43
CA VAL A 103 16.71 -12.19 14.11
C VAL A 103 15.30 -11.76 14.53
N GLY A 104 14.36 -11.83 13.60
CA GLY A 104 12.94 -11.56 13.87
C GLY A 104 12.19 -12.83 14.23
N ILE A 105 10.98 -12.67 14.75
CA ILE A 105 10.07 -13.77 15.04
C ILE A 105 9.08 -13.88 13.88
N LEU A 106 8.93 -15.08 13.33
CA LEU A 106 7.91 -15.42 12.34
C LEU A 106 7.05 -16.54 12.93
N GLU A 107 5.77 -16.31 13.03
CA GLU A 107 4.80 -17.27 13.57
C GLU A 107 3.60 -17.40 12.64
N GLU A 108 3.15 -18.63 12.44
CA GLU A 108 1.87 -18.88 11.78
C GLU A 108 0.78 -18.97 12.84
N GLY A 109 -0.36 -18.33 12.56
CA GLY A 109 -1.46 -18.30 13.49
C GLY A 109 -2.81 -18.07 12.82
N SER A 110 -3.89 -18.45 13.50
CA SER A 110 -5.22 -18.08 13.07
C SER A 110 -5.47 -16.58 13.28
N ILE A 111 -6.36 -16.01 12.46
CA ILE A 111 -6.77 -14.59 12.59
C ILE A 111 -7.28 -14.31 14.01
N GLY A 112 -8.03 -15.24 14.62
CA GLY A 112 -8.52 -15.10 15.99
C GLY A 112 -7.38 -15.02 17.01
N HIS A 113 -6.35 -15.85 16.87
CA HIS A 113 -5.18 -15.80 17.74
C HIS A 113 -4.46 -14.46 17.61
N VAL A 114 -4.20 -13.99 16.40
CA VAL A 114 -3.52 -12.72 16.15
C VAL A 114 -4.32 -11.53 16.70
N LEU A 115 -5.62 -11.47 16.48
CA LEU A 115 -6.46 -10.39 17.00
C LEU A 115 -6.58 -10.41 18.54
N ASN A 116 -6.54 -11.59 19.16
CA ASN A 116 -6.58 -11.72 20.62
C ASN A 116 -5.31 -11.21 21.31
N ASN A 117 -4.17 -11.33 20.64
CA ASN A 117 -2.86 -10.89 21.12
C ASN A 117 -2.45 -9.50 20.60
N ALA A 118 -3.36 -8.81 19.89
CA ALA A 118 -3.08 -7.50 19.32
C ALA A 118 -2.71 -6.48 20.41
N ALA A 119 -1.61 -5.77 20.15
CA ALA A 119 -1.07 -4.72 21.01
C ALA A 119 -1.12 -3.35 20.30
N GLN A 120 -0.78 -2.31 21.06
CA GLN A 120 -0.61 -0.97 20.49
C GLN A 120 0.53 -0.99 19.47
N ASP A 121 0.34 -0.25 18.38
CA ASP A 121 1.27 -0.10 17.25
C ASP A 121 1.42 -1.33 16.34
N ASP A 122 0.65 -2.39 16.56
CA ASP A 122 0.57 -3.50 15.62
C ASP A 122 -0.05 -3.06 14.28
N LEU A 123 0.49 -3.60 13.19
CA LEU A 123 0.01 -3.34 11.83
C LEU A 123 -0.57 -4.62 11.21
N PHE A 124 -1.84 -4.58 10.88
CA PHE A 124 -2.55 -5.65 10.17
C PHE A 124 -2.61 -5.34 8.69
N LEU A 125 -2.08 -6.22 7.86
CA LEU A 125 -2.10 -6.11 6.40
C LEU A 125 -3.00 -7.17 5.79
N CYS A 126 -3.83 -6.76 4.84
CA CYS A 126 -4.65 -7.68 4.06
C CYS A 126 -4.86 -7.10 2.66
N ARG A 127 -4.84 -7.95 1.64
CA ARG A 127 -5.13 -7.55 0.26
C ARG A 127 -6.54 -6.99 0.08
N ARG A 128 -7.51 -7.46 0.86
CA ARG A 128 -8.91 -7.02 0.82
C ARG A 128 -9.26 -6.20 2.05
N THR A 129 -10.06 -5.16 1.89
CA THR A 129 -10.47 -4.28 2.98
C THR A 129 -11.46 -4.93 3.96
N ALA A 130 -12.35 -5.79 3.47
CA ALA A 130 -13.41 -6.38 4.30
C ALA A 130 -12.90 -7.15 5.54
N PRO A 131 -11.87 -8.02 5.48
CA PRO A 131 -11.30 -8.65 6.67
C PRO A 131 -10.72 -7.65 7.67
N LEU A 132 -10.08 -6.57 7.18
CA LEU A 132 -9.53 -5.52 8.04
C LEU A 132 -10.61 -4.77 8.81
N ILE A 133 -11.77 -4.50 8.17
CA ILE A 133 -12.90 -3.87 8.86
C ILE A 133 -13.42 -4.76 9.99
N ARG A 134 -13.59 -6.07 9.73
CA ARG A 134 -14.04 -7.00 10.77
C ARG A 134 -13.07 -7.06 11.94
N GLY A 135 -11.76 -7.16 11.66
CA GLY A 135 -10.71 -7.12 12.69
C GLY A 135 -10.71 -5.81 13.49
N CYS A 136 -10.84 -4.68 12.81
CA CYS A 136 -10.91 -3.36 13.43
C CYS A 136 -12.11 -3.24 14.38
N LEU A 137 -13.31 -3.64 13.94
CA LEU A 137 -14.52 -3.63 14.78
C LEU A 137 -14.41 -4.57 15.98
N TYR A 138 -13.80 -5.74 15.80
CA TYR A 138 -13.53 -6.67 16.88
C TYR A 138 -12.61 -6.06 17.95
N LEU A 139 -11.53 -5.41 17.55
CA LEU A 139 -10.59 -4.73 18.46
C LEU A 139 -11.27 -3.57 19.19
N ILE A 140 -12.04 -2.75 18.48
CA ILE A 140 -12.79 -1.62 19.08
C ILE A 140 -13.80 -2.13 20.13
N ALA A 141 -14.52 -3.23 19.83
CA ALA A 141 -15.46 -3.83 20.79
C ALA A 141 -14.80 -4.33 22.07
N ARG A 142 -13.49 -4.59 22.03
CA ARG A 142 -12.66 -4.95 23.21
C ARG A 142 -11.96 -3.75 23.85
N GLY A 143 -12.29 -2.53 23.45
CA GLY A 143 -11.70 -1.30 23.97
C GLY A 143 -10.31 -0.98 23.42
N ILE A 144 -9.82 -1.72 22.41
CA ILE A 144 -8.53 -1.48 21.76
C ILE A 144 -8.73 -0.46 20.63
N LYS A 145 -7.98 0.64 20.67
CA LYS A 145 -8.04 1.67 19.61
C LYS A 145 -7.47 1.11 18.31
N ALA A 146 -8.32 0.96 17.31
CA ALA A 146 -7.94 0.47 15.98
C ALA A 146 -8.51 1.36 14.88
N ARG A 147 -7.83 1.42 13.73
CA ARG A 147 -8.28 2.17 12.55
C ARG A 147 -7.91 1.45 11.26
N VAL A 148 -8.72 1.58 10.24
CA VAL A 148 -8.39 1.12 8.87
C VAL A 148 -7.89 2.32 8.07
N ARG A 149 -6.68 2.23 7.49
CA ARG A 149 -6.12 3.26 6.61
C ARG A 149 -6.83 3.28 5.25
N GLY A 150 -6.95 4.45 4.65
CA GLY A 150 -7.26 4.60 3.22
C GLY A 150 -8.69 4.95 2.85
N LYS A 151 -9.65 4.89 3.77
CA LYS A 151 -11.02 5.43 3.55
C LYS A 151 -11.61 5.83 4.90
N GLU A 152 -12.45 6.86 4.91
CA GLU A 152 -13.27 7.24 6.07
C GLU A 152 -14.40 6.21 6.30
N ILE A 153 -13.98 4.98 6.58
CA ILE A 153 -14.90 3.87 6.85
C ILE A 153 -15.69 4.18 8.12
N GLY A 154 -15.07 4.86 9.08
CA GLY A 154 -15.72 5.28 10.32
C GLY A 154 -16.91 6.21 10.09
N ALA A 155 -16.80 7.18 9.20
CA ALA A 155 -17.90 8.09 8.87
C ALA A 155 -19.05 7.34 8.18
N LYS A 156 -18.74 6.48 7.21
CA LYS A 156 -19.76 5.67 6.51
C LYS A 156 -20.44 4.63 7.42
N LEU A 157 -19.68 4.01 8.33
CA LEU A 157 -20.25 3.09 9.31
C LEU A 157 -21.11 3.83 10.35
N ALA A 158 -20.70 5.03 10.79
CA ALA A 158 -21.50 5.85 11.69
C ALA A 158 -22.79 6.34 11.02
N GLU A 159 -22.75 6.68 9.74
CA GLU A 159 -23.92 7.07 8.95
C GLU A 159 -24.89 5.87 8.79
N ALA A 160 -24.36 4.71 8.37
CA ALA A 160 -25.14 3.48 8.27
C ALA A 160 -25.73 3.04 9.62
N ALA A 161 -24.96 3.15 10.71
CA ALA A 161 -25.44 2.85 12.05
C ALA A 161 -26.55 3.80 12.50
N LYS A 162 -26.46 5.10 12.16
CA LYS A 162 -27.52 6.08 12.43
C LYS A 162 -28.80 5.77 11.66
N GLU A 163 -28.68 5.46 10.36
CA GLU A 163 -29.84 5.07 9.53
C GLU A 163 -30.57 3.85 10.11
N VAL A 164 -29.82 2.82 10.52
CA VAL A 164 -30.39 1.61 11.12
C VAL A 164 -30.98 1.89 12.50
N ALA A 165 -30.30 2.70 13.33
CA ALA A 165 -30.78 3.04 14.67
C ALA A 165 -32.05 3.88 14.65
N LEU A 166 -32.31 4.67 13.60
CA LEU A 166 -33.55 5.43 13.42
C LEU A 166 -34.73 4.52 13.05
N GLY A 167 -34.47 3.31 12.53
CA GLY A 167 -35.49 2.38 12.02
C GLY A 167 -35.78 1.16 12.91
N CYS A 168 -35.01 0.93 13.99
CA CYS A 168 -35.21 -0.27 14.82
C CYS A 168 -34.82 -0.05 16.29
N GLU A 169 -35.44 -0.83 17.19
CA GLU A 169 -35.01 -0.88 18.58
C GLU A 169 -33.64 -1.54 18.72
N TRP A 170 -32.86 -1.14 19.73
CA TRP A 170 -31.52 -1.67 19.99
C TRP A 170 -31.46 -3.21 20.10
N ALA A 171 -32.53 -3.85 20.62
CA ALA A 171 -32.65 -5.30 20.67
C ALA A 171 -32.58 -5.96 19.28
N ASN A 172 -33.05 -5.27 18.25
CA ASN A 172 -33.16 -5.76 16.87
C ASN A 172 -32.09 -5.13 15.93
N PHE A 173 -31.10 -4.40 16.48
CA PHE A 173 -30.10 -3.68 15.71
C PHE A 173 -29.35 -4.56 14.70
N ARG A 174 -28.98 -5.79 15.10
CA ARG A 174 -28.31 -6.75 14.22
C ARG A 174 -29.14 -7.09 12.98
N ASP A 175 -30.44 -7.35 13.17
CA ASP A 175 -31.34 -7.73 12.09
C ASP A 175 -31.65 -6.53 11.20
N GLY A 176 -31.74 -5.33 11.79
CA GLY A 176 -31.83 -4.07 11.06
C GLY A 176 -30.60 -3.80 10.17
N VAL A 177 -29.38 -4.06 10.66
CA VAL A 177 -28.16 -3.95 9.86
C VAL A 177 -28.15 -4.94 8.70
N LEU A 178 -28.59 -6.18 8.93
CA LEU A 178 -28.66 -7.20 7.88
C LEU A 178 -29.72 -6.87 6.81
N ALA A 179 -30.87 -6.34 7.20
CA ALA A 179 -31.92 -5.89 6.29
C ALA A 179 -31.40 -4.69 5.44
N TRP A 180 -30.87 -3.67 6.08
CA TRP A 180 -30.29 -2.50 5.42
C TRP A 180 -29.19 -2.88 4.41
N TRP A 181 -28.34 -3.86 4.75
CA TRP A 181 -27.29 -4.34 3.86
C TRP A 181 -27.84 -5.08 2.63
N ARG A 182 -28.87 -5.93 2.82
CA ARG A 182 -29.50 -6.68 1.73
C ARG A 182 -30.19 -5.77 0.71
N GLU A 183 -30.88 -4.73 1.17
CA GLU A 183 -31.54 -3.75 0.30
C GLU A 183 -30.59 -3.00 -0.63
N ARG A 184 -29.32 -2.80 -0.21
CA ARG A 184 -28.32 -2.03 -0.97
C ARG A 184 -27.35 -2.87 -1.79
N HIS A 185 -27.40 -4.19 -1.67
CA HIS A 185 -26.47 -5.10 -2.33
C HIS A 185 -27.17 -6.29 -3.01
N ALA A 186 -28.50 -6.24 -3.16
CA ALA A 186 -29.30 -7.08 -4.03
C ALA A 186 -29.35 -6.45 -5.43
#